data_99c7252dc6f2f51c2ada405c71e028ed
#
_entry.id   99c7252dc6f2f51c2ada405c71e028ed
#
_cell.length_a   1.000
_cell.length_b   1.000
_cell.length_c   1.000
_cell.angle_alpha   90.00
_cell.angle_beta   90.00
_cell.angle_gamma   90.00
#
_symmetry.space_group_name_H-M   'P 1'
#
loop_
_entity.id
_entity.type
_entity.pdbx_description
1 polymer ?
#
loop_
_entity_poly.entity_id
_entity_poly.type
_entity_poly.pdbx_seq_one_letter_code
_entity_poly.pdbx_strand_id
1 'polypeptide(L)'
;MNRPRAILISAIALAGVAIFSVTALATSGVGFVGGPPVRGTLAHDVHINADRLKFQTKDAADVVVQTITIATGGNSGWHYHPGFLLAVVESGSVTLTVGCSSNTYSVGQTFYETGTTPTIARNASAGQTVVRVTYVVPKGSVTRIDVPASQIPVC
;
A
#
# COMPACT_ATOMS: atom_id res chain seq x y z
N MET A 1 53.63 60.71 -19.24
CA MET A 1 52.69 60.02 -20.16
C MET A 1 52.16 58.80 -19.42
N ASN A 2 51.01 58.96 -18.73
CA ASN A 2 50.35 57.85 -17.96
C ASN A 2 49.25 57.26 -18.78
N ARG A 3 49.35 55.95 -19.10
CA ARG A 3 48.26 55.20 -19.76
C ARG A 3 47.35 54.56 -18.70
N PRO A 4 46.03 54.72 -18.75
CA PRO A 4 45.15 54.01 -17.82
C PRO A 4 44.99 52.56 -18.23
N ARG A 5 45.12 51.64 -17.21
CA ARG A 5 44.83 50.22 -17.36
C ARG A 5 43.31 50.02 -17.27
N ALA A 6 42.68 49.52 -18.35
CA ALA A 6 41.31 49.09 -18.35
C ALA A 6 41.20 47.74 -17.62
N ILE A 7 40.38 47.69 -16.57
CA ILE A 7 40.04 46.46 -15.82
C ILE A 7 38.77 45.87 -16.50
N LEU A 8 38.94 44.74 -17.18
CA LEU A 8 37.81 43.98 -17.65
C LEU A 8 37.17 43.19 -16.47
N ILE A 9 35.96 43.56 -16.08
CA ILE A 9 35.17 42.80 -15.13
C ILE A 9 34.34 41.78 -15.93
N SER A 10 34.76 40.52 -15.87
CA SER A 10 33.99 39.42 -16.41
C SER A 10 32.82 39.10 -15.47
N ALA A 11 31.59 39.39 -15.89
CA ALA A 11 30.39 38.98 -15.19
C ALA A 11 30.10 37.48 -15.50
N ILE A 12 30.28 36.63 -14.51
CA ILE A 12 29.88 35.22 -14.59
C ILE A 12 28.37 35.17 -14.28
N ALA A 13 27.53 34.91 -15.31
CA ALA A 13 26.13 34.66 -15.14
C ALA A 13 25.92 33.25 -14.59
N LEU A 14 25.56 33.12 -13.32
CA LEU A 14 25.13 31.85 -12.73
C LEU A 14 23.71 31.53 -13.22
N ALA A 15 23.60 30.63 -14.20
CA ALA A 15 22.31 30.08 -14.60
C ALA A 15 21.83 29.09 -13.50
N GLY A 16 20.91 29.53 -12.65
CA GLY A 16 20.27 28.68 -11.65
C GLY A 16 19.38 27.65 -12.32
N VAL A 17 19.74 26.38 -12.27
CA VAL A 17 18.86 25.28 -12.66
C VAL A 17 17.83 25.09 -11.55
N ALA A 18 16.59 25.51 -11.78
CA ALA A 18 15.47 25.24 -10.89
C ALA A 18 15.11 23.75 -10.99
N ILE A 19 15.51 22.95 -9.99
CA ILE A 19 15.09 21.57 -9.87
C ILE A 19 13.65 21.57 -9.33
N PHE A 20 12.68 21.35 -10.22
CA PHE A 20 11.30 21.08 -9.82
C PHE A 20 11.21 19.67 -9.26
N SER A 21 11.17 19.54 -7.93
CA SER A 21 10.85 18.27 -7.27
C SER A 21 9.36 17.97 -7.53
N VAL A 22 9.06 17.07 -8.45
CA VAL A 22 7.72 16.54 -8.62
C VAL A 22 7.47 15.58 -7.44
N THR A 23 6.70 16.02 -6.45
CA THR A 23 6.20 15.14 -5.41
C THR A 23 5.21 14.18 -6.03
N ALA A 24 5.58 12.90 -6.17
CA ALA A 24 4.66 11.86 -6.59
C ALA A 24 3.58 11.72 -5.51
N LEU A 25 2.33 12.10 -5.83
CA LEU A 25 1.21 11.92 -4.92
C LEU A 25 0.88 10.42 -4.84
N ALA A 26 0.77 9.91 -3.62
CA ALA A 26 0.29 8.55 -3.37
C ALA A 26 -1.19 8.43 -3.78
N THR A 27 -1.59 7.26 -4.24
CA THR A 27 -2.99 7.00 -4.63
C THR A 27 -3.81 6.71 -3.39
N SER A 28 -4.44 7.74 -2.83
CA SER A 28 -5.33 7.59 -1.67
C SER A 28 -6.59 6.81 -2.04
N GLY A 29 -7.09 6.00 -1.10
CA GLY A 29 -8.39 5.35 -1.22
C GLY A 29 -9.55 6.35 -1.21
N VAL A 30 -10.65 6.00 -1.84
CA VAL A 30 -11.89 6.78 -1.87
C VAL A 30 -13.01 5.97 -1.22
N GLY A 31 -13.68 6.54 -0.21
CA GLY A 31 -14.73 5.83 0.52
C GLY A 31 -14.24 4.54 1.20
N PHE A 32 -12.97 4.46 1.54
CA PHE A 32 -12.29 3.33 2.18
C PHE A 32 -11.92 3.70 3.61
N VAL A 33 -12.51 3.01 4.58
CA VAL A 33 -12.33 3.30 5.99
C VAL A 33 -11.90 2.05 6.75
N GLY A 34 -10.76 2.11 7.42
CA GLY A 34 -10.34 1.11 8.41
C GLY A 34 -10.92 1.43 9.79
N GLY A 35 -11.59 0.46 10.41
CA GLY A 35 -11.94 0.52 11.82
C GLY A 35 -10.70 0.48 12.73
N PRO A 36 -10.85 0.60 14.05
CA PRO A 36 -9.74 0.49 14.99
C PRO A 36 -9.02 -0.85 14.83
N PRO A 37 -7.69 -0.88 14.60
CA PRO A 37 -6.94 -2.12 14.52
C PRO A 37 -6.66 -2.70 15.91
N VAL A 38 -6.72 -4.03 16.02
CA VAL A 38 -6.21 -4.76 17.18
C VAL A 38 -4.92 -5.43 16.77
N ARG A 39 -3.82 -5.11 17.47
CA ARG A 39 -2.48 -5.61 17.16
C ARG A 39 -1.95 -6.50 18.30
N GLY A 40 -1.45 -7.69 17.94
CA GLY A 40 -0.68 -8.57 18.80
C GLY A 40 0.68 -8.87 18.19
N THR A 41 1.67 -9.24 19.01
CA THR A 41 3.02 -9.55 18.54
C THR A 41 3.37 -11.03 18.82
N LEU A 42 3.82 -11.73 17.80
CA LEU A 42 4.54 -12.97 17.90
C LEU A 42 6.01 -12.62 18.20
N ALA A 43 6.44 -12.82 19.46
CA ALA A 43 7.70 -12.27 19.96
C ALA A 43 8.96 -12.92 19.33
N HIS A 44 8.81 -14.11 18.76
CA HIS A 44 9.86 -14.89 18.12
C HIS A 44 9.38 -15.42 16.78
N ASP A 45 10.29 -16.07 16.03
CA ASP A 45 9.91 -16.89 14.89
C ASP A 45 8.91 -17.97 15.30
N VAL A 46 7.96 -18.23 14.42
CA VAL A 46 6.90 -19.23 14.63
C VAL A 46 6.98 -20.28 13.54
N HIS A 47 6.97 -21.54 13.95
CA HIS A 47 6.93 -22.69 13.07
C HIS A 47 5.75 -23.58 13.46
N ILE A 48 4.66 -23.47 12.72
CA ILE A 48 3.49 -24.35 12.88
C ILE A 48 3.45 -25.30 11.70
N ASN A 49 3.46 -26.60 12.01
CA ASN A 49 3.28 -27.65 11.03
C ASN A 49 2.21 -28.60 11.57
N ALA A 50 0.98 -28.38 11.13
CA ALA A 50 -0.20 -29.09 11.62
C ALA A 50 -0.95 -29.71 10.43
N ASP A 51 -0.98 -31.03 10.37
CA ASP A 51 -1.62 -31.84 9.32
C ASP A 51 -1.22 -31.32 7.91
N ARG A 52 -2.15 -30.66 7.20
CA ARG A 52 -1.94 -30.12 5.85
C ARG A 52 -1.64 -28.62 5.82
N LEU A 53 -1.49 -27.97 6.97
CA LEU A 53 -1.23 -26.54 7.10
C LEU A 53 0.17 -26.28 7.61
N LYS A 54 0.86 -25.37 6.96
CA LYS A 54 2.15 -24.85 7.39
C LYS A 54 2.10 -23.34 7.49
N PHE A 55 2.47 -22.81 8.64
CA PHE A 55 2.66 -21.37 8.86
C PHE A 55 4.05 -21.15 9.46
N GLN A 56 4.78 -20.17 8.93
CA GLN A 56 6.12 -19.87 9.40
C GLN A 56 6.40 -18.39 9.27
N THR A 57 6.98 -17.80 10.33
CA THR A 57 7.62 -16.49 10.30
C THR A 57 9.13 -16.66 10.40
N LYS A 58 9.90 -15.76 9.77
CA LYS A 58 11.38 -15.80 9.86
C LYS A 58 11.89 -15.15 11.14
N ASP A 59 11.14 -14.15 11.62
CA ASP A 59 11.45 -13.34 12.79
C ASP A 59 10.15 -12.99 13.53
N ALA A 60 10.26 -12.18 14.58
CA ALA A 60 9.11 -11.61 15.28
C ALA A 60 8.18 -10.88 14.30
N ALA A 61 6.89 -11.11 14.42
CA ALA A 61 5.87 -10.55 13.53
C ALA A 61 4.70 -9.99 14.33
N ASP A 62 4.03 -8.99 13.76
CA ASP A 62 2.77 -8.49 14.29
C ASP A 62 1.60 -9.10 13.51
N VAL A 63 0.59 -9.51 14.25
CA VAL A 63 -0.72 -9.90 13.74
C VAL A 63 -1.67 -8.76 14.03
N VAL A 64 -2.29 -8.21 12.98
CA VAL A 64 -3.21 -7.06 13.10
C VAL A 64 -4.55 -7.42 12.51
N VAL A 65 -5.61 -7.35 13.31
CA VAL A 65 -6.98 -7.60 12.87
C VAL A 65 -7.72 -6.28 12.75
N GLN A 66 -8.40 -6.07 11.63
CA GLN A 66 -9.11 -4.84 11.33
C GLN A 66 -10.34 -5.10 10.48
N THR A 67 -11.41 -4.33 10.71
CA THR A 67 -12.55 -4.27 9.79
C THR A 67 -12.34 -3.14 8.81
N ILE A 68 -12.50 -3.42 7.54
CA ILE A 68 -12.45 -2.44 6.46
C ILE A 68 -13.85 -2.28 5.88
N THR A 69 -14.26 -1.03 5.72
CA THR A 69 -15.51 -0.66 5.10
C THR A 69 -15.22 0.10 3.81
N ILE A 70 -15.85 -0.31 2.70
CA ILE A 70 -15.71 0.33 1.40
C ILE A 70 -17.08 0.81 0.96
N ALA A 71 -17.27 2.11 0.84
CA ALA A 71 -18.53 2.71 0.38
C ALA A 71 -18.83 2.30 -1.07
N THR A 72 -20.06 2.45 -1.50
CA THR A 72 -20.46 2.26 -2.90
C THR A 72 -19.58 3.10 -3.84
N GLY A 73 -19.00 2.48 -4.85
CA GLY A 73 -18.05 3.10 -5.78
C GLY A 73 -16.68 3.40 -5.17
N GLY A 74 -16.46 3.02 -3.90
CA GLY A 74 -15.20 3.22 -3.20
C GLY A 74 -14.11 2.24 -3.59
N ASN A 75 -12.88 2.58 -3.23
CA ASN A 75 -11.70 1.75 -3.46
C ASN A 75 -10.59 2.05 -2.45
N SER A 76 -9.66 1.11 -2.31
CA SER A 76 -8.52 1.25 -1.39
C SER A 76 -7.44 2.24 -1.86
N GLY A 77 -7.42 2.69 -3.12
CA GLY A 77 -6.22 3.20 -3.74
C GLY A 77 -5.18 2.10 -3.98
N TRP A 78 -4.19 2.36 -4.84
CA TRP A 78 -3.12 1.41 -5.10
C TRP A 78 -2.13 1.35 -3.94
N HIS A 79 -1.84 0.15 -3.46
CA HIS A 79 -0.97 -0.08 -2.30
C HIS A 79 -0.37 -1.49 -2.34
N TYR A 80 0.50 -1.78 -1.40
CA TYR A 80 0.98 -3.13 -1.09
C TYR A 80 1.21 -3.28 0.42
N HIS A 81 1.55 -4.49 0.86
CA HIS A 81 1.74 -4.83 2.27
C HIS A 81 3.16 -5.35 2.51
N PRO A 82 3.87 -4.91 3.58
CA PRO A 82 5.23 -5.39 3.88
C PRO A 82 5.30 -6.86 4.34
N GLY A 83 4.15 -7.51 4.50
CA GLY A 83 4.00 -8.92 4.80
C GLY A 83 2.93 -9.53 3.91
N PHE A 84 1.93 -10.15 4.53
CA PHE A 84 0.74 -10.63 3.84
C PHE A 84 -0.51 -10.34 4.66
N LEU A 85 -1.65 -10.43 4.01
CA LEU A 85 -2.96 -10.41 4.67
C LEU A 85 -3.83 -11.56 4.18
N LEU A 86 -4.76 -11.91 5.05
CA LEU A 86 -5.93 -12.75 4.74
C LEU A 86 -7.17 -11.91 4.97
N ALA A 87 -8.10 -11.92 4.03
CA ALA A 87 -9.32 -11.14 4.09
C ALA A 87 -10.55 -12.00 3.83
N VAL A 88 -11.60 -11.80 4.63
CA VAL A 88 -12.91 -12.45 4.46
C VAL A 88 -13.95 -11.38 4.17
N VAL A 89 -14.75 -11.56 3.12
CA VAL A 89 -15.87 -10.66 2.81
C VAL A 89 -17.03 -10.94 3.76
N GLU A 90 -17.39 -9.98 4.61
CA GLU A 90 -18.50 -10.10 5.57
C GLU A 90 -19.83 -9.62 4.95
N SER A 91 -19.79 -8.59 4.09
CA SER A 91 -20.95 -8.12 3.34
C SER A 91 -20.56 -7.49 2.01
N GLY A 92 -21.46 -7.48 1.05
CA GLY A 92 -21.22 -6.95 -0.29
C GLY A 92 -20.30 -7.84 -1.12
N SER A 93 -19.49 -7.21 -1.97
CA SER A 93 -18.48 -7.87 -2.80
C SER A 93 -17.33 -6.93 -3.10
N VAL A 94 -16.13 -7.48 -3.28
CA VAL A 94 -14.91 -6.72 -3.58
C VAL A 94 -14.23 -7.29 -4.81
N THR A 95 -13.87 -6.42 -5.75
CA THR A 95 -12.94 -6.77 -6.83
C THR A 95 -11.54 -6.37 -6.41
N LEU A 96 -10.68 -7.38 -6.21
CA LEU A 96 -9.26 -7.21 -5.96
C LEU A 96 -8.50 -7.29 -7.28
N THR A 97 -7.71 -6.27 -7.59
CA THR A 97 -6.77 -6.26 -8.71
C THR A 97 -5.34 -6.33 -8.14
N VAL A 98 -4.58 -7.32 -8.55
CA VAL A 98 -3.15 -7.50 -8.20
C VAL A 98 -2.34 -7.36 -9.48
N GLY A 99 -1.53 -6.32 -9.59
CA GLY A 99 -0.93 -5.97 -10.86
C GLY A 99 -2.00 -5.74 -11.92
N CYS A 100 -2.06 -6.61 -12.94
CA CYS A 100 -3.06 -6.55 -14.02
C CYS A 100 -4.14 -7.65 -13.94
N SER A 101 -4.14 -8.46 -12.90
CA SER A 101 -5.13 -9.54 -12.73
C SER A 101 -6.20 -9.17 -11.73
N SER A 102 -7.47 -9.37 -12.08
CA SER A 102 -8.61 -9.02 -11.21
C SER A 102 -9.47 -10.24 -10.92
N ASN A 103 -9.89 -10.36 -9.66
CA ASN A 103 -10.87 -11.35 -9.20
C ASN A 103 -11.89 -10.67 -8.29
N THR A 104 -13.15 -11.13 -8.36
CA THR A 104 -14.22 -10.63 -7.49
C THR A 104 -14.57 -11.68 -6.44
N TYR A 105 -14.70 -11.24 -5.20
CA TYR A 105 -14.99 -12.04 -4.03
C TYR A 105 -16.31 -11.56 -3.40
N SER A 106 -17.18 -12.50 -3.07
CA SER A 106 -18.49 -12.28 -2.44
C SER A 106 -18.48 -12.72 -0.98
N VAL A 107 -19.58 -12.50 -0.27
CA VAL A 107 -19.77 -12.89 1.14
C VAL A 107 -19.32 -14.33 1.40
N GLY A 108 -18.53 -14.53 2.45
CA GLY A 108 -17.95 -15.81 2.86
C GLY A 108 -16.72 -16.24 2.08
N GLN A 109 -16.38 -15.55 0.99
CA GLN A 109 -15.15 -15.82 0.24
C GLN A 109 -13.94 -15.11 0.87
N THR A 110 -12.77 -15.72 0.68
CA THR A 110 -11.50 -15.25 1.22
C THR A 110 -10.54 -14.95 0.09
N PHE A 111 -9.77 -13.88 0.23
CA PHE A 111 -8.62 -13.58 -0.61
C PHE A 111 -7.39 -13.29 0.25
N TYR A 112 -6.25 -13.25 -0.39
CA TYR A 112 -5.00 -12.85 0.24
C TYR A 112 -4.23 -11.86 -0.63
N GLU A 113 -3.41 -11.04 0.02
CA GLU A 113 -2.46 -10.16 -0.64
C GLU A 113 -1.08 -10.38 -0.03
N THR A 114 -0.05 -10.38 -0.86
CA THR A 114 1.33 -10.63 -0.41
C THR A 114 2.34 -9.94 -1.32
N GLY A 115 3.49 -9.60 -0.76
CA GLY A 115 4.61 -9.03 -1.50
C GLY A 115 4.42 -7.57 -1.87
N THR A 116 5.26 -7.10 -2.79
CA THR A 116 5.35 -5.70 -3.22
C THR A 116 4.61 -5.40 -4.52
N THR A 117 3.86 -6.36 -5.07
CA THR A 117 3.04 -6.13 -6.25
C THR A 117 1.89 -5.20 -5.87
N PRO A 118 1.72 -4.03 -6.53
CA PRO A 118 0.64 -3.13 -6.23
C PRO A 118 -0.72 -3.78 -6.39
N THR A 119 -1.61 -3.54 -5.42
CA THR A 119 -2.97 -4.03 -5.39
C THR A 119 -3.96 -2.88 -5.22
N ILE A 120 -5.19 -3.09 -5.64
CA ILE A 120 -6.32 -2.20 -5.37
C ILE A 120 -7.58 -3.02 -5.16
N ALA A 121 -8.28 -2.78 -4.06
CA ALA A 121 -9.59 -3.35 -3.76
C ALA A 121 -10.69 -2.34 -4.10
N ARG A 122 -11.68 -2.74 -4.90
CA ARG A 122 -12.83 -1.91 -5.28
C ARG A 122 -14.12 -2.55 -4.79
N ASN A 123 -15.03 -1.76 -4.27
CA ASN A 123 -16.37 -2.23 -3.98
C ASN A 123 -17.09 -2.56 -5.30
N ALA A 124 -17.49 -3.81 -5.46
CA ALA A 124 -18.21 -4.32 -6.65
C ALA A 124 -19.72 -4.50 -6.40
N SER A 125 -20.23 -4.08 -5.23
CA SER A 125 -21.65 -4.18 -4.88
C SER A 125 -22.38 -2.84 -5.03
N ALA A 126 -23.71 -2.89 -5.12
CA ALA A 126 -24.57 -1.70 -5.14
C ALA A 126 -24.63 -1.00 -3.77
N GLY A 127 -24.28 -1.69 -2.69
CA GLY A 127 -24.22 -1.18 -1.32
C GLY A 127 -22.79 -1.09 -0.79
N GLN A 128 -22.67 -0.91 0.51
CA GLN A 128 -21.39 -0.93 1.22
C GLN A 128 -20.82 -2.36 1.24
N THR A 129 -19.52 -2.48 1.10
CA THR A 129 -18.78 -3.74 1.31
C THR A 129 -18.03 -3.68 2.64
N VAL A 130 -18.09 -4.77 3.41
CA VAL A 130 -17.34 -4.94 4.66
C VAL A 130 -16.43 -6.16 4.54
N VAL A 131 -15.17 -5.96 4.90
CA VAL A 131 -14.13 -7.01 4.85
C VAL A 131 -13.43 -7.09 6.21
N ARG A 132 -13.29 -8.30 6.73
CA ARG A 132 -12.45 -8.58 7.90
C ARG A 132 -11.06 -8.96 7.42
N VAL A 133 -10.05 -8.22 7.87
CA VAL A 133 -8.67 -8.41 7.43
C VAL A 133 -7.78 -8.80 8.61
N THR A 134 -6.95 -9.81 8.39
CA THR A 134 -5.86 -10.18 9.29
C THR A 134 -4.54 -9.99 8.55
N TYR A 135 -3.76 -9.01 8.98
CA TYR A 135 -2.40 -8.76 8.49
C TYR A 135 -1.39 -9.54 9.32
N VAL A 136 -0.37 -10.08 8.67
CA VAL A 136 0.84 -10.59 9.31
C VAL A 136 2.01 -9.83 8.69
N VAL A 137 2.64 -8.99 9.49
CA VAL A 137 3.69 -8.07 9.04
C VAL A 137 4.92 -8.16 9.95
N PRO A 138 6.12 -7.79 9.48
CA PRO A 138 7.29 -7.69 10.36
C PRO A 138 6.97 -6.83 11.58
N LYS A 139 7.48 -7.21 12.75
CA LYS A 139 7.24 -6.49 14.02
C LYS A 139 7.50 -5.01 13.90
N GLY A 140 6.55 -4.19 14.33
CA GLY A 140 6.62 -2.73 14.29
C GLY A 140 6.36 -2.10 12.92
N SER A 141 6.15 -2.90 11.88
CA SER A 141 5.86 -2.39 10.54
C SER A 141 4.46 -1.79 10.43
N VAL A 142 4.28 -0.90 9.47
CA VAL A 142 2.95 -0.48 9.00
C VAL A 142 2.24 -1.67 8.33
N THR A 143 0.92 -1.64 8.30
CA THR A 143 0.15 -2.69 7.61
C THR A 143 0.00 -2.42 6.12
N ARG A 144 0.26 -1.18 5.66
CA ARG A 144 0.00 -0.74 4.30
C ARG A 144 1.04 0.30 3.86
N ILE A 145 1.43 0.24 2.58
CA ILE A 145 2.29 1.22 1.90
C ILE A 145 1.59 1.65 0.62
N ASP A 146 1.27 2.94 0.52
CA ASP A 146 0.61 3.50 -0.67
C ASP A 146 1.60 3.63 -1.82
N VAL A 147 1.12 3.34 -3.03
CA VAL A 147 1.91 3.37 -4.27
C VAL A 147 1.74 4.73 -4.95
N PRO A 148 2.83 5.41 -5.32
CA PRO A 148 2.75 6.65 -6.10
C PRO A 148 2.19 6.39 -7.49
N ALA A 149 1.55 7.40 -8.08
CA ALA A 149 0.89 7.29 -9.39
C ALA A 149 1.83 6.78 -10.50
N SER A 150 3.14 7.09 -10.41
CA SER A 150 4.16 6.63 -11.36
C SER A 150 4.47 5.12 -11.31
N GLN A 151 4.02 4.42 -10.26
CA GLN A 151 4.24 2.99 -10.04
C GLN A 151 2.96 2.15 -10.17
N ILE A 152 1.87 2.76 -10.60
CA ILE A 152 0.62 2.03 -10.90
C ILE A 152 0.87 1.11 -12.10
N PRO A 153 0.45 -0.17 -12.04
CA PRO A 153 0.55 -1.08 -13.17
C PRO A 153 -0.18 -0.53 -14.40
N VAL A 154 0.51 -0.56 -15.54
CA VAL A 154 -0.07 -0.21 -16.84
C VAL A 154 -0.52 -1.50 -17.49
N CYS A 155 -1.80 -1.70 -17.62
CA CYS A 155 -2.45 -2.85 -18.23
C CYS A 155 -3.06 -2.44 -19.59
#